data_560533a3b897702afa0bf86b01224b90
#
_entry.id   560533a3b897702afa0bf86b01224b90
#
_cell.length_a   1.000
_cell.length_b   1.000
_cell.length_c   1.000
_cell.angle_alpha   90.00
_cell.angle_beta   90.00
_cell.angle_gamma   90.00
#
_symmetry.space_group_name_H-M   'P 1'
#
loop_
_entity.id
_entity.type
_entity.pdbx_description
1 polymer ?
#
loop_
_entity_poly.entity_id
_entity_poly.type
_entity_poly.pdbx_seq_one_letter_code
_entity_poly.pdbx_strand_id
1 'polypeptide(L)'
;MKKLQLIIILFSLHSITFSQRKHQEISKKEGIKSIGMLKEFLSIPNDALNKEDISKNILWSTNKLNDFGFKTKLLTTSSLPLVVASKKINDKLPTIAFYMHLDGQSVDVSKWDQKSPWIPVVKKLESNKWIELDWNAIEDKENENIRIFARSSSDDKGPFIMLLTALNVLDIYNKEPAFNIKLILDFEEEKSSPGLPEAVAKYQTDLMADMLLILDGP
;
A
#
# COMPACT_ATOMS: atom_id res chain seq x y z
N MET A 1 38.79 -17.83 -30.13
CA MET A 1 38.31 -16.66 -29.39
C MET A 1 36.84 -16.34 -29.66
N LYS A 2 36.38 -16.16 -30.91
CA LYS A 2 34.94 -15.78 -31.20
C LYS A 2 33.89 -16.77 -30.68
N LYS A 3 34.13 -18.11 -30.69
CA LYS A 3 33.21 -19.12 -30.15
C LYS A 3 33.07 -19.03 -28.61
N LEU A 4 34.16 -18.71 -27.90
CA LEU A 4 34.14 -18.56 -26.43
C LEU A 4 33.36 -17.30 -26.00
N GLN A 5 33.49 -16.20 -26.73
CA GLN A 5 32.73 -14.98 -26.49
C GLN A 5 31.22 -15.17 -26.73
N LEU A 6 30.83 -15.94 -27.76
CA LEU A 6 29.43 -16.26 -28.03
C LEU A 6 28.79 -17.10 -26.92
N ILE A 7 29.53 -18.07 -26.35
CA ILE A 7 29.07 -18.91 -25.24
C ILE A 7 28.88 -18.06 -23.98
N ILE A 8 29.78 -17.13 -23.67
CA ILE A 8 29.67 -16.22 -22.52
C ILE A 8 28.45 -15.31 -22.65
N ILE A 9 28.18 -14.78 -23.84
CA ILE A 9 26.98 -13.95 -24.09
C ILE A 9 25.70 -14.76 -23.95
N LEU A 10 25.63 -15.97 -24.45
CA LEU A 10 24.48 -16.87 -24.30
C LEU A 10 24.24 -17.24 -22.83
N PHE A 11 25.28 -17.52 -22.06
CA PHE A 11 25.17 -17.82 -20.62
C PHE A 11 24.68 -16.58 -19.83
N SER A 12 25.18 -15.38 -20.17
CA SER A 12 24.72 -14.14 -19.50
C SER A 12 23.25 -13.82 -19.80
N LEU A 13 22.78 -14.02 -21.03
CA LEU A 13 21.38 -13.83 -21.41
C LEU A 13 20.46 -14.82 -20.67
N HIS A 14 20.87 -16.10 -20.53
CA HIS A 14 20.09 -17.08 -19.78
C HIS A 14 20.01 -16.74 -18.28
N SER A 15 21.09 -16.24 -17.70
CA SER A 15 21.13 -15.83 -16.30
C SER A 15 20.21 -14.66 -16.00
N ILE A 16 20.14 -13.68 -16.91
CA ILE A 16 19.26 -12.51 -16.79
C ILE A 16 17.79 -12.93 -16.87
N THR A 17 17.41 -13.76 -17.84
CA THR A 17 16.03 -14.23 -18.00
C THR A 17 15.56 -15.09 -16.83
N PHE A 18 16.42 -15.93 -16.30
CA PHE A 18 16.12 -16.76 -15.13
C PHE A 18 15.94 -15.90 -13.86
N SER A 19 16.79 -14.90 -13.65
CA SER A 19 16.67 -13.95 -12.55
C SER A 19 15.36 -13.16 -12.62
N GLN A 20 15.00 -12.64 -13.78
CA GLN A 20 13.75 -11.89 -13.98
C GLN A 20 12.51 -12.75 -13.70
N ARG A 21 12.47 -14.00 -14.17
CA ARG A 21 11.36 -14.92 -13.90
C ARG A 21 11.20 -15.18 -12.40
N LYS A 22 12.30 -15.45 -11.69
CA LYS A 22 12.29 -15.65 -10.26
C LYS A 22 11.76 -14.42 -9.50
N HIS A 23 12.14 -13.21 -9.93
CA HIS A 23 11.63 -11.97 -9.34
C HIS A 23 10.12 -11.83 -9.56
N GLN A 24 9.63 -12.09 -10.77
CA GLN A 24 8.19 -12.04 -11.07
C GLN A 24 7.39 -13.06 -10.25
N GLU A 25 7.89 -14.29 -10.10
CA GLU A 25 7.24 -15.33 -9.30
C GLU A 25 7.13 -14.94 -7.83
N ILE A 26 8.22 -14.43 -7.23
CA ILE A 26 8.21 -13.99 -5.83
C ILE A 26 7.28 -12.79 -5.65
N SER A 27 7.38 -11.79 -6.52
CA SER A 27 6.51 -10.60 -6.43
C SER A 27 5.03 -10.98 -6.58
N LYS A 28 4.70 -11.89 -7.50
CA LYS A 28 3.34 -12.41 -7.66
C LYS A 28 2.86 -13.15 -6.41
N LYS A 29 3.69 -14.05 -5.86
CA LYS A 29 3.36 -14.82 -4.66
C LYS A 29 3.11 -13.90 -3.46
N GLU A 30 4.00 -12.94 -3.23
CA GLU A 30 3.85 -12.00 -2.11
C GLU A 30 2.70 -11.02 -2.36
N GLY A 31 2.43 -10.64 -3.61
CA GLY A 31 1.23 -9.88 -3.98
C GLY A 31 -0.05 -10.62 -3.62
N ILE A 32 -0.19 -11.89 -4.00
CA ILE A 32 -1.35 -12.72 -3.63
C ILE A 32 -1.49 -12.83 -2.09
N LYS A 33 -0.39 -13.08 -1.39
CA LYS A 33 -0.37 -13.18 0.07
C LYS A 33 -0.79 -11.86 0.75
N SER A 34 -0.38 -10.72 0.20
CA SER A 34 -0.73 -9.40 0.75
C SER A 34 -2.22 -9.04 0.55
N ILE A 35 -2.93 -9.71 -0.34
CA ILE A 35 -4.38 -9.54 -0.50
C ILE A 35 -5.12 -9.92 0.78
N GLY A 36 -4.63 -10.90 1.55
CA GLY A 36 -5.18 -11.21 2.87
C GLY A 36 -5.10 -10.01 3.83
N MET A 37 -3.97 -9.31 3.84
CA MET A 37 -3.77 -8.09 4.64
C MET A 37 -4.65 -6.94 4.12
N LEU A 38 -4.78 -6.78 2.81
CA LEU A 38 -5.68 -5.81 2.21
C LEU A 38 -7.15 -6.09 2.59
N LYS A 39 -7.59 -7.34 2.49
CA LYS A 39 -8.95 -7.77 2.88
C LYS A 39 -9.25 -7.43 4.33
N GLU A 40 -8.32 -7.71 5.24
CA GLU A 40 -8.43 -7.35 6.66
C GLU A 40 -8.58 -5.83 6.82
N PHE A 41 -7.72 -5.04 6.19
CA PHE A 41 -7.71 -3.60 6.32
C PHE A 41 -8.96 -2.95 5.70
N LEU A 42 -9.44 -3.44 4.57
CA LEU A 42 -10.68 -2.96 3.93
C LEU A 42 -11.93 -3.24 4.77
N SER A 43 -11.86 -4.22 5.68
CA SER A 43 -12.98 -4.55 6.57
C SER A 43 -13.13 -3.57 7.74
N ILE A 44 -12.19 -2.66 7.93
CA ILE A 44 -12.28 -1.58 8.93
C ILE A 44 -12.91 -0.36 8.24
N PRO A 45 -14.12 0.08 8.64
CA PRO A 45 -14.71 1.30 8.12
C PRO A 45 -13.79 2.50 8.33
N ASN A 46 -13.80 3.47 7.39
CA ASN A 46 -12.84 4.57 7.40
C ASN A 46 -13.41 5.92 6.93
N ASP A 47 -14.72 6.14 7.12
CA ASP A 47 -15.30 7.47 6.93
C ASP A 47 -14.70 8.45 7.96
N ALA A 48 -14.08 9.54 7.48
CA ALA A 48 -13.46 10.57 8.32
C ALA A 48 -14.45 11.29 9.27
N LEU A 49 -15.75 11.17 9.05
CA LEU A 49 -16.78 11.67 9.97
C LEU A 49 -16.92 10.79 11.21
N ASN A 50 -16.48 9.53 11.17
CA ASN A 50 -16.55 8.60 12.29
C ASN A 50 -15.18 8.46 12.96
N LYS A 51 -14.96 9.23 14.05
CA LYS A 51 -13.69 9.23 14.78
C LYS A 51 -13.32 7.87 15.38
N GLU A 52 -14.29 7.03 15.73
CA GLU A 52 -14.02 5.69 16.28
C GLU A 52 -13.43 4.78 15.19
N ASP A 53 -14.00 4.80 14.00
CA ASP A 53 -13.48 4.01 12.87
C ASP A 53 -12.11 4.50 12.43
N ILE A 54 -11.89 5.82 12.39
CA ILE A 54 -10.56 6.39 12.13
C ILE A 54 -9.55 5.94 13.18
N SER A 55 -9.92 5.92 14.45
CA SER A 55 -9.02 5.42 15.52
C SER A 55 -8.60 3.97 15.30
N LYS A 56 -9.52 3.11 14.79
CA LYS A 56 -9.20 1.72 14.43
C LYS A 56 -8.22 1.65 13.24
N ASN A 57 -8.41 2.53 12.23
CA ASN A 57 -7.49 2.61 11.09
C ASN A 57 -6.08 3.09 11.52
N ILE A 58 -5.99 4.09 12.40
CA ILE A 58 -4.73 4.56 12.97
C ILE A 58 -4.05 3.41 13.72
N LEU A 59 -4.77 2.71 14.59
CA LEU A 59 -4.22 1.59 15.36
C LEU A 59 -3.71 0.46 14.46
N TRP A 60 -4.52 0.05 13.48
CA TRP A 60 -4.17 -1.02 12.56
C TRP A 60 -2.92 -0.65 11.74
N SER A 61 -2.89 0.55 11.14
CA SER A 61 -1.77 0.99 10.31
C SER A 61 -0.48 1.18 11.11
N THR A 62 -0.55 1.75 12.33
CA THR A 62 0.63 1.90 13.19
C THR A 62 1.17 0.56 13.65
N ASN A 63 0.33 -0.40 14.01
CA ASN A 63 0.78 -1.75 14.37
C ASN A 63 1.47 -2.42 13.18
N LYS A 64 0.87 -2.37 11.99
CA LYS A 64 1.50 -2.93 10.77
C LYS A 64 2.84 -2.28 10.48
N LEU A 65 2.93 -0.95 10.56
CA LEU A 65 4.19 -0.25 10.32
C LEU A 65 5.27 -0.64 11.34
N ASN A 66 4.90 -0.83 12.60
CA ASN A 66 5.83 -1.30 13.62
C ASN A 66 6.33 -2.73 13.30
N ASP A 67 5.44 -3.63 12.83
CA ASP A 67 5.82 -4.99 12.36
C ASP A 67 6.84 -4.94 11.20
N PHE A 68 6.75 -3.91 10.35
CA PHE A 68 7.70 -3.63 9.25
C PHE A 68 8.94 -2.84 9.70
N GLY A 69 9.13 -2.62 10.99
CA GLY A 69 10.31 -1.97 11.57
C GLY A 69 10.32 -0.43 11.45
N PHE A 70 9.17 0.19 11.21
CA PHE A 70 9.04 1.64 11.30
C PHE A 70 8.91 2.11 12.74
N LYS A 71 9.38 3.33 13.01
CA LYS A 71 9.05 4.08 14.22
C LYS A 71 7.90 5.03 13.89
N THR A 72 6.77 4.87 14.57
CA THR A 72 5.57 5.68 14.35
C THR A 72 5.43 6.80 15.36
N LYS A 73 4.87 7.93 14.94
CA LYS A 73 4.55 9.09 15.78
C LYS A 73 3.21 9.67 15.36
N LEU A 74 2.34 9.91 16.32
CA LEU A 74 1.08 10.61 16.11
C LEU A 74 1.30 12.12 16.19
N LEU A 75 0.90 12.85 15.14
CA LEU A 75 0.94 14.31 15.09
C LEU A 75 -0.46 14.86 15.37
N THR A 76 -0.65 15.42 16.54
CA THR A 76 -1.95 15.97 16.96
C THR A 76 -2.20 17.33 16.33
N THR A 77 -3.42 17.50 15.79
CA THR A 77 -3.92 18.76 15.21
C THR A 77 -5.22 19.18 15.88
N SER A 78 -5.78 20.30 15.48
CA SER A 78 -7.13 20.73 15.88
C SER A 78 -8.25 19.88 15.24
N SER A 79 -7.92 19.08 14.22
CA SER A 79 -8.82 18.11 13.58
C SER A 79 -8.39 16.66 13.88
N LEU A 80 -8.42 15.75 12.89
CA LEU A 80 -7.89 14.41 13.03
C LEU A 80 -6.35 14.43 13.01
N PRO A 81 -5.68 13.53 13.75
CA PRO A 81 -4.23 13.48 13.77
C PRO A 81 -3.69 12.85 12.48
N LEU A 82 -2.45 13.22 12.12
CA LEU A 82 -1.67 12.48 11.15
C LEU A 82 -0.78 11.45 11.84
N VAL A 83 -0.38 10.41 11.11
CA VAL A 83 0.68 9.50 11.53
C VAL A 83 1.91 9.70 10.66
N VAL A 84 3.06 9.94 11.30
CA VAL A 84 4.35 9.88 10.64
C VAL A 84 5.04 8.60 11.05
N ALA A 85 5.53 7.84 10.07
CA ALA A 85 6.32 6.65 10.29
C ALA A 85 7.68 6.78 9.59
N SER A 86 8.75 6.40 10.27
CA SER A 86 10.11 6.52 9.74
C SER A 86 10.85 5.19 9.83
N LYS A 87 11.48 4.79 8.74
CA LYS A 87 12.42 3.66 8.69
C LYS A 87 13.76 4.17 8.18
N LYS A 88 14.71 4.29 9.10
CA LYS A 88 16.06 4.76 8.80
C LYS A 88 16.92 3.58 8.38
N ILE A 89 17.50 3.67 7.20
CA ILE A 89 18.42 2.68 6.64
C ILE A 89 19.86 3.11 6.93
N ASN A 90 20.22 4.36 6.57
CA ASN A 90 21.57 4.89 6.76
C ASN A 90 21.54 6.43 6.84
N ASP A 91 22.42 7.01 7.66
CA ASP A 91 22.51 8.48 7.85
C ASP A 91 22.95 9.24 6.58
N LYS A 92 23.64 8.56 5.66
CA LYS A 92 24.15 9.17 4.43
C LYS A 92 23.16 9.11 3.26
N LEU A 93 22.05 8.40 3.41
CA LEU A 93 21.05 8.25 2.38
C LEU A 93 20.02 9.38 2.46
N PRO A 94 19.47 9.82 1.30
CA PRO A 94 18.37 10.76 1.29
C PRO A 94 17.12 10.12 1.92
N THR A 95 16.23 10.96 2.43
CA THR A 95 14.92 10.54 2.93
C THR A 95 13.85 10.81 1.88
N ILE A 96 13.13 9.78 1.48
CA ILE A 96 11.95 9.91 0.61
C ILE A 96 10.71 9.77 1.48
N ALA A 97 9.85 10.77 1.45
CA ALA A 97 8.55 10.74 2.08
C ALA A 97 7.48 10.26 1.08
N PHE A 98 6.60 9.38 1.53
CA PHE A 98 5.41 8.95 0.83
C PHE A 98 4.20 9.49 1.60
N TYR A 99 3.40 10.31 0.94
CA TYR A 99 2.11 10.75 1.46
C TYR A 99 1.03 9.82 0.93
N MET A 100 0.16 9.39 1.81
CA MET A 100 -1.02 8.56 1.53
C MET A 100 -2.12 8.94 2.50
N HIS A 101 -3.38 8.69 2.13
CA HIS A 101 -4.48 8.83 3.05
C HIS A 101 -5.16 7.49 3.34
N LEU A 102 -5.74 7.34 4.51
CA LEU A 102 -6.32 6.07 4.95
C LEU A 102 -7.80 6.22 5.37
N ASP A 103 -8.36 7.41 5.23
CA ASP A 103 -9.80 7.62 5.24
C ASP A 103 -10.40 7.28 3.87
N GLY A 104 -11.70 7.39 3.76
CA GLY A 104 -12.43 7.20 2.52
C GLY A 104 -13.71 8.03 2.53
N GLN A 105 -14.17 8.38 1.33
CA GLN A 105 -15.40 9.13 1.17
C GLN A 105 -16.57 8.47 1.86
N SER A 106 -17.44 9.28 2.45
CA SER A 106 -18.73 8.84 2.97
C SER A 106 -19.53 8.12 1.91
N VAL A 107 -20.24 7.08 2.29
CA VAL A 107 -20.95 6.20 1.36
C VAL A 107 -22.43 6.07 1.70
N ASP A 108 -23.26 6.05 0.67
CA ASP A 108 -24.64 5.60 0.76
C ASP A 108 -24.67 4.07 0.56
N VAL A 109 -24.75 3.33 1.66
CA VAL A 109 -24.73 1.85 1.65
C VAL A 109 -25.81 1.26 0.76
N SER A 110 -26.96 1.95 0.61
CA SER A 110 -28.07 1.46 -0.23
C SER A 110 -27.76 1.42 -1.73
N LYS A 111 -26.71 2.12 -2.16
CA LYS A 111 -26.27 2.19 -3.56
C LYS A 111 -25.14 1.20 -3.89
N TRP A 112 -24.77 0.33 -2.95
CA TRP A 112 -23.74 -0.67 -3.16
C TRP A 112 -24.36 -2.02 -3.56
N ASP A 113 -23.79 -2.65 -4.60
CA ASP A 113 -24.25 -3.98 -5.07
C ASP A 113 -23.89 -5.12 -4.11
N GLN A 114 -22.99 -4.86 -3.16
CA GLN A 114 -22.59 -5.83 -2.14
C GLN A 114 -23.20 -5.47 -0.79
N LYS A 115 -23.16 -6.43 0.13
CA LYS A 115 -23.79 -6.31 1.46
C LYS A 115 -23.35 -5.07 2.25
N SER A 116 -22.09 -4.64 2.09
CA SER A 116 -21.54 -3.44 2.71
C SER A 116 -20.31 -2.96 1.95
N PRO A 117 -20.06 -1.63 1.90
CA PRO A 117 -18.82 -1.07 1.36
C PRO A 117 -17.54 -1.60 2.03
N TRP A 118 -17.64 -2.03 3.28
CA TRP A 118 -16.54 -2.56 4.10
C TRP A 118 -16.56 -4.09 4.26
N ILE A 119 -17.33 -4.79 3.44
CA ILE A 119 -17.20 -6.23 3.25
C ILE A 119 -16.60 -6.43 1.85
N PRO A 120 -15.26 -6.56 1.77
CA PRO A 120 -14.60 -6.66 0.47
C PRO A 120 -14.98 -7.95 -0.24
N VAL A 121 -15.25 -7.85 -1.52
CA VAL A 121 -15.60 -8.98 -2.40
C VAL A 121 -14.70 -9.00 -3.63
N VAL A 122 -14.54 -10.19 -4.20
CA VAL A 122 -13.83 -10.40 -5.46
C VAL A 122 -14.85 -10.53 -6.57
N LYS A 123 -14.68 -9.79 -7.66
CA LYS A 123 -15.57 -9.90 -8.82
C LYS A 123 -14.76 -10.03 -10.11
N LYS A 124 -15.35 -10.69 -11.10
CA LYS A 124 -14.84 -10.82 -12.47
C LYS A 124 -15.84 -10.19 -13.45
N LEU A 125 -15.32 -9.52 -14.46
CA LEU A 125 -16.16 -8.96 -15.49
C LEU A 125 -16.46 -10.05 -16.55
N GLU A 126 -17.74 -10.42 -16.68
CA GLU A 126 -18.25 -11.39 -17.65
C GLU A 126 -19.44 -10.78 -18.39
N SER A 127 -19.37 -10.73 -19.71
CA SER A 127 -20.46 -10.17 -20.55
C SER A 127 -20.99 -8.82 -20.07
N ASN A 128 -20.08 -7.90 -19.72
CA ASN A 128 -20.37 -6.57 -19.18
C ASN A 128 -21.09 -6.54 -17.80
N LYS A 129 -21.02 -7.65 -17.05
CA LYS A 129 -21.53 -7.71 -15.67
C LYS A 129 -20.43 -8.15 -14.73
N TRP A 130 -20.40 -7.56 -13.55
CA TRP A 130 -19.51 -7.99 -12.49
C TRP A 130 -20.15 -9.14 -11.72
N ILE A 131 -19.50 -10.32 -11.78
CA ILE A 131 -19.92 -11.53 -11.09
C ILE A 131 -19.03 -11.74 -9.88
N GLU A 132 -19.64 -11.89 -8.70
CA GLU A 132 -18.92 -12.19 -7.47
C GLU A 132 -18.35 -13.60 -7.50
N LEU A 133 -17.11 -13.73 -7.06
CA LEU A 133 -16.36 -14.98 -7.00
C LEU A 133 -15.94 -15.28 -5.55
N ASP A 134 -15.62 -16.56 -5.31
CA ASP A 134 -14.92 -16.93 -4.09
C ASP A 134 -13.51 -16.32 -4.06
N TRP A 135 -13.00 -16.02 -2.87
CA TRP A 135 -11.66 -15.44 -2.69
C TRP A 135 -10.53 -16.32 -3.24
N ASN A 136 -10.70 -17.64 -3.29
CA ASN A 136 -9.74 -18.57 -3.87
C ASN A 136 -9.50 -18.33 -5.37
N ALA A 137 -10.43 -17.66 -6.06
CA ALA A 137 -10.27 -17.30 -7.47
C ALA A 137 -9.08 -16.38 -7.74
N ILE A 138 -8.55 -15.68 -6.71
CA ILE A 138 -7.36 -14.83 -6.83
C ILE A 138 -6.09 -15.64 -7.12
N GLU A 139 -6.04 -16.89 -6.65
CA GLU A 139 -4.89 -17.77 -6.85
C GLU A 139 -4.88 -18.40 -8.25
N ASP A 140 -6.02 -18.40 -8.93
CA ASP A 140 -6.16 -19.00 -10.26
C ASP A 140 -5.49 -18.12 -11.33
N LYS A 141 -4.53 -18.73 -12.04
CA LYS A 141 -3.75 -18.06 -13.09
C LYS A 141 -4.59 -17.65 -14.32
N GLU A 142 -5.74 -18.28 -14.51
CA GLU A 142 -6.63 -18.02 -15.64
C GLU A 142 -7.55 -16.80 -15.40
N ASN A 143 -7.60 -16.28 -14.19
CA ASN A 143 -8.46 -15.18 -13.79
C ASN A 143 -7.74 -13.80 -13.84
N GLU A 144 -7.28 -13.38 -15.03
CA GLU A 144 -6.54 -12.09 -15.17
C GLU A 144 -7.40 -10.84 -14.96
N ASN A 145 -8.73 -10.95 -15.06
CA ASN A 145 -9.67 -9.81 -15.01
C ASN A 145 -10.49 -9.72 -13.73
N ILE A 146 -9.95 -10.23 -12.62
CA ILE A 146 -10.61 -10.08 -11.32
C ILE A 146 -10.23 -8.74 -10.68
N ARG A 147 -11.17 -8.21 -9.87
CA ARG A 147 -10.99 -6.97 -9.10
C ARG A 147 -11.54 -7.18 -7.69
N ILE A 148 -10.95 -6.45 -6.75
CA ILE A 148 -11.44 -6.37 -5.37
C ILE A 148 -12.31 -5.13 -5.25
N PHE A 149 -13.53 -5.30 -4.77
CA PHE A 149 -14.50 -4.24 -4.56
C PHE A 149 -14.71 -4.01 -3.08
N ALA A 150 -14.36 -2.82 -2.62
CA ALA A 150 -14.65 -2.29 -1.29
C ALA A 150 -14.39 -0.78 -1.30
N ARG A 151 -14.89 -0.03 -0.31
CA ARG A 151 -14.44 1.34 -0.07
C ARG A 151 -12.93 1.33 0.19
N SER A 152 -12.22 2.27 -0.42
CA SER A 152 -10.76 2.46 -0.30
C SER A 152 -9.88 1.31 -0.81
N SER A 153 -10.42 0.42 -1.67
CA SER A 153 -9.62 -0.66 -2.25
C SER A 153 -8.52 -0.17 -3.19
N SER A 154 -8.71 0.98 -3.84
CA SER A 154 -7.75 1.67 -4.70
C SER A 154 -7.29 2.98 -4.06
N ASP A 155 -8.22 3.73 -3.52
CA ASP A 155 -8.11 5.04 -2.97
C ASP A 155 -8.43 5.01 -1.45
N ASP A 156 -7.43 4.93 -0.52
CA ASP A 156 -5.99 4.78 -0.79
C ASP A 156 -5.36 3.66 0.06
N LYS A 157 -6.18 2.76 0.68
CA LYS A 157 -5.67 1.61 1.44
C LYS A 157 -4.87 0.62 0.57
N GLY A 158 -5.25 0.49 -0.71
CA GLY A 158 -4.55 -0.37 -1.67
C GLY A 158 -3.08 0.02 -1.85
N PRO A 159 -2.75 1.25 -2.25
CA PRO A 159 -1.38 1.77 -2.36
C PRO A 159 -0.57 1.59 -1.08
N PHE A 160 -1.16 1.79 0.10
CA PHE A 160 -0.50 1.52 1.38
C PHE A 160 -0.05 0.04 1.50
N ILE A 161 -0.94 -0.92 1.20
CA ILE A 161 -0.60 -2.35 1.22
C ILE A 161 0.41 -2.70 0.13
N MET A 162 0.34 -2.07 -1.05
CA MET A 162 1.31 -2.28 -2.12
C MET A 162 2.72 -1.84 -1.71
N LEU A 163 2.85 -0.72 -0.99
CA LEU A 163 4.14 -0.28 -0.45
C LEU A 163 4.69 -1.28 0.57
N LEU A 164 3.88 -1.74 1.52
CA LEU A 164 4.30 -2.76 2.49
C LEU A 164 4.71 -4.06 1.80
N THR A 165 3.98 -4.46 0.75
CA THR A 165 4.32 -5.65 -0.05
C THR A 165 5.68 -5.49 -0.75
N ALA A 166 5.94 -4.32 -1.32
CA ALA A 166 7.23 -4.03 -1.95
C ALA A 166 8.40 -4.12 -0.95
N LEU A 167 8.22 -3.60 0.26
CA LEU A 167 9.21 -3.70 1.33
C LEU A 167 9.44 -5.16 1.77
N ASN A 168 8.37 -5.96 1.87
CA ASN A 168 8.49 -7.39 2.17
C ASN A 168 9.25 -8.15 1.07
N VAL A 169 9.02 -7.80 -0.20
CA VAL A 169 9.77 -8.41 -1.33
C VAL A 169 11.26 -8.05 -1.24
N LEU A 170 11.61 -6.81 -0.89
CA LEU A 170 13.00 -6.43 -0.66
C LEU A 170 13.64 -7.24 0.47
N ASP A 171 12.91 -7.42 1.58
CA ASP A 171 13.39 -8.21 2.73
C ASP A 171 13.66 -9.68 2.34
N ILE A 172 12.77 -10.32 1.58
CA ILE A 172 12.97 -11.69 1.05
C ILE A 172 14.27 -11.81 0.23
N TYR A 173 14.66 -10.73 -0.44
CA TYR A 173 15.93 -10.68 -1.19
C TYR A 173 17.12 -10.24 -0.34
N ASN A 174 16.97 -10.02 0.95
CA ASN A 174 17.97 -9.38 1.82
C ASN A 174 18.50 -8.07 1.19
N LYS A 175 17.60 -7.26 0.66
CA LYS A 175 17.88 -5.94 0.07
C LYS A 175 17.25 -4.86 0.91
N GLU A 176 18.01 -3.80 1.12
CA GLU A 176 17.50 -2.58 1.72
C GLU A 176 17.21 -1.54 0.63
N PRO A 177 16.23 -0.65 0.86
CA PRO A 177 16.04 0.53 0.01
C PRO A 177 17.32 1.39 -0.05
N ALA A 178 17.57 2.02 -1.19
CA ALA A 178 18.69 2.97 -1.37
C ALA A 178 18.39 4.36 -0.78
N PHE A 179 17.40 4.48 0.12
CA PHE A 179 16.94 5.72 0.77
C PHE A 179 16.29 5.40 2.11
N ASN A 180 16.28 6.38 2.99
CA ASN A 180 15.47 6.33 4.21
C ASN A 180 14.02 6.58 3.86
N ILE A 181 13.10 5.87 4.53
CA ILE A 181 11.67 5.95 4.23
C ILE A 181 10.97 6.76 5.31
N LYS A 182 10.12 7.67 4.88
CA LYS A 182 9.15 8.36 5.72
C LYS A 182 7.76 8.16 5.13
N LEU A 183 6.77 7.84 5.96
CA LEU A 183 5.37 7.80 5.55
C LEU A 183 4.64 8.92 6.28
N ILE A 184 3.78 9.62 5.58
CA ILE A 184 2.87 10.64 6.11
C ILE A 184 1.47 10.11 5.79
N LEU A 185 0.75 9.67 6.82
CA LEU A 185 -0.58 9.12 6.67
C LEU A 185 -1.60 10.15 7.15
N ASP A 186 -2.46 10.57 6.24
CA ASP A 186 -3.63 11.42 6.52
C ASP A 186 -4.86 10.54 6.76
N PHE A 187 -5.79 11.00 7.58
CA PHE A 187 -7.03 10.30 7.90
C PHE A 187 -8.27 11.17 7.67
N GLU A 188 -8.10 12.27 6.94
CA GLU A 188 -9.18 13.20 6.57
C GLU A 188 -8.93 13.90 5.22
N GLU A 189 -8.21 13.23 4.31
CA GLU A 189 -7.90 13.74 2.98
C GLU A 189 -9.18 14.03 2.21
N GLU A 190 -10.13 13.10 2.23
CA GLU A 190 -11.45 13.19 1.58
C GLU A 190 -12.35 14.30 2.14
N LYS A 191 -11.86 14.99 3.16
CA LYS A 191 -12.44 16.21 3.73
C LYS A 191 -11.54 17.44 3.50
N SER A 192 -10.64 17.37 2.52
CA SER A 192 -9.66 18.42 2.18
C SER A 192 -8.59 18.65 3.27
N SER A 193 -8.21 17.60 3.99
CA SER A 193 -7.08 17.59 4.95
C SER A 193 -7.03 18.79 5.91
N PRO A 194 -8.09 19.11 6.67
CA PRO A 194 -8.14 20.35 7.46
C PRO A 194 -7.04 20.43 8.53
N GLY A 195 -6.54 19.29 9.04
CA GLY A 195 -5.43 19.22 10.00
C GLY A 195 -4.04 19.34 9.38
N LEU A 196 -3.88 19.08 8.08
CA LEU A 196 -2.58 19.01 7.41
C LEU A 196 -1.81 20.34 7.44
N PRO A 197 -2.40 21.52 7.17
CA PRO A 197 -1.67 22.79 7.25
C PRO A 197 -1.12 23.08 8.66
N GLU A 198 -1.88 22.77 9.72
CA GLU A 198 -1.43 22.88 11.10
C GLU A 198 -0.28 21.92 11.39
N ALA A 199 -0.39 20.66 10.94
CA ALA A 199 0.66 19.67 11.12
C ALA A 199 1.95 20.10 10.42
N VAL A 200 1.87 20.60 9.19
CA VAL A 200 3.04 21.10 8.44
C VAL A 200 3.70 22.27 9.17
N ALA A 201 2.92 23.22 9.70
CA ALA A 201 3.48 24.36 10.44
C ALA A 201 4.14 23.95 11.77
N LYS A 202 3.53 23.00 12.49
CA LYS A 202 3.94 22.63 13.87
C LYS A 202 5.04 21.56 13.92
N TYR A 203 5.05 20.64 12.95
CA TYR A 203 5.89 19.45 12.98
C TYR A 203 6.88 19.37 11.81
N GLN A 204 7.42 20.52 11.37
CA GLN A 204 8.33 20.61 10.21
C GLN A 204 9.49 19.60 10.29
N THR A 205 10.11 19.46 11.45
CA THR A 205 11.24 18.52 11.65
C THR A 205 10.83 17.07 11.48
N ASP A 206 9.62 16.70 11.92
CA ASP A 206 9.09 15.34 11.78
C ASP A 206 8.74 15.03 10.31
N LEU A 207 8.27 16.04 9.57
CA LEU A 207 7.79 15.90 8.18
C LEU A 207 8.90 16.08 7.14
N MET A 208 10.02 16.73 7.49
CA MET A 208 11.10 17.04 6.55
C MET A 208 11.63 15.79 5.84
N ALA A 209 11.80 15.90 4.53
CA ALA A 209 12.35 14.89 3.63
C ALA A 209 13.04 15.57 2.44
N ASP A 210 13.88 14.83 1.71
CA ASP A 210 14.57 15.33 0.51
C ASP A 210 13.66 15.27 -0.72
N MET A 211 12.69 14.35 -0.72
CA MET A 211 11.69 14.20 -1.78
C MET A 211 10.35 13.75 -1.17
N LEU A 212 9.27 14.25 -1.74
CA LEU A 212 7.90 13.83 -1.43
C LEU A 212 7.29 13.16 -2.65
N LEU A 213 6.75 11.96 -2.47
CA LEU A 213 5.91 11.26 -3.42
C LEU A 213 4.50 11.17 -2.83
N ILE A 214 3.53 11.56 -3.61
CA ILE A 214 2.11 11.41 -3.26
C ILE A 214 1.63 10.15 -3.95
N LEU A 215 1.19 9.17 -3.17
CA LEU A 215 0.51 7.98 -3.65
C LEU A 215 -0.96 8.19 -3.35
N ASP A 216 -1.72 8.38 -4.39
CA ASP A 216 -3.15 8.62 -4.34
C ASP A 216 -3.79 7.81 -5.46
N GLY A 217 -4.88 7.13 -5.15
CA GLY A 217 -5.56 6.24 -6.09
C GLY A 217 -6.47 7.02 -7.05
N PRO A 218 -6.80 6.45 -8.24
CA PRO A 218 -7.80 7.01 -9.15
C PRO A 218 -9.23 6.73 -8.69
#